data_05e079072067e335fbcddc2535b7995a
#
_entry.id   05e079072067e335fbcddc2535b7995a
#
_cell.length_a   1.000
_cell.length_b   1.000
_cell.length_c   1.000
_cell.angle_alpha   90.00
_cell.angle_beta   90.00
_cell.angle_gamma   90.00
#
_symmetry.space_group_name_H-M   'P 1'
#
loop_
_entity.id
_entity.type
_entity.pdbx_description
1 polymer ?
#
loop_
_entity_poly.entity_id
_entity_poly.type
_entity_poly.pdbx_seq_one_letter_code
_entity_poly.pdbx_strand_id
1 'polypeptide(L)'
;LLRSLEKFGDWLLAEPVRPVTLFLIADQLEDGGMRAALRLLFERSDAAGVGLTVACHGLSHRCWSAWEPDPRGFRDSLAEAKHAISDFAGHRYRPWFRAPAGYVAPWMAAELAAEGFALDSSINPTPFLRVKTGRARRGFPPRSNGWKAVRSAMEHEGIVERAWTTVGWPAL
;
A
#
# COMPACT_ATOMS: atom_id res chain seq x y z
N LEU A 1 -2.37 10.05 -15.55
CA LEU A 1 -2.93 9.15 -14.53
C LEU A 1 -4.36 8.70 -14.88
N LEU A 2 -5.31 9.61 -15.19
CA LEU A 2 -6.71 9.26 -15.54
C LEU A 2 -6.78 8.26 -16.71
N ARG A 3 -6.07 8.55 -17.81
CA ARG A 3 -6.01 7.63 -18.96
C ARG A 3 -5.43 6.24 -18.61
N SER A 4 -4.54 6.17 -17.62
CA SER A 4 -4.01 4.89 -17.14
C SER A 4 -5.06 4.13 -16.32
N LEU A 5 -5.87 4.83 -15.55
CA LEU A 5 -6.98 4.25 -14.79
C LEU A 5 -8.08 3.71 -15.71
N GLU A 6 -8.41 4.44 -16.77
CA GLU A 6 -9.37 3.98 -17.80
C GLU A 6 -8.89 2.67 -18.45
N LYS A 7 -7.64 2.65 -18.93
CA LYS A 7 -7.05 1.44 -19.54
C LYS A 7 -6.98 0.27 -18.57
N PHE A 8 -6.67 0.56 -17.29
CA PHE A 8 -6.71 -0.47 -16.25
C PHE A 8 -8.12 -1.02 -16.06
N GLY A 9 -9.13 -0.16 -16.06
CA GLY A 9 -10.53 -0.56 -16.00
C GLY A 9 -10.93 -1.46 -17.17
N ASP A 10 -10.56 -1.10 -18.37
CA ASP A 10 -10.85 -1.89 -19.57
C ASP A 10 -10.18 -3.27 -19.51
N TRP A 11 -8.92 -3.33 -19.07
CA TRP A 11 -8.21 -4.59 -18.85
C TRP A 11 -8.89 -5.44 -17.76
N LEU A 12 -9.23 -4.83 -16.61
CA LEU A 12 -9.86 -5.53 -15.50
C LEU A 12 -11.18 -6.19 -15.88
N LEU A 13 -11.96 -5.54 -16.75
CA LEU A 13 -13.24 -6.04 -17.20
C LEU A 13 -13.13 -7.07 -18.34
N ALA A 14 -12.04 -7.00 -19.13
CA ALA A 14 -11.78 -7.99 -20.17
C ALA A 14 -11.25 -9.32 -19.62
N GLU A 15 -10.61 -9.30 -18.44
CA GLU A 15 -10.00 -10.45 -17.78
C GLU A 15 -10.74 -10.80 -16.46
N PRO A 16 -11.95 -11.34 -16.48
CA PRO A 16 -12.88 -11.40 -15.36
C PRO A 16 -12.47 -12.35 -14.22
N VAL A 17 -11.22 -12.66 -14.06
CA VAL A 17 -10.84 -13.89 -13.36
C VAL A 17 -10.35 -13.70 -11.93
N ARG A 18 -9.98 -12.50 -11.48
CA ARG A 18 -9.33 -12.38 -10.16
C ARG A 18 -9.73 -11.11 -9.42
N PRO A 19 -9.98 -11.21 -8.10
CA PRO A 19 -10.17 -10.04 -7.28
C PRO A 19 -8.90 -9.19 -7.29
N VAL A 20 -9.07 -7.87 -7.44
CA VAL A 20 -7.98 -6.89 -7.46
C VAL A 20 -8.10 -5.96 -6.28
N THR A 21 -6.95 -5.58 -5.72
CA THR A 21 -6.87 -4.54 -4.70
C THR A 21 -6.17 -3.31 -5.25
N LEU A 22 -6.86 -2.18 -5.21
CA LEU A 22 -6.29 -0.87 -5.49
C LEU A 22 -5.79 -0.26 -4.18
N PHE A 23 -4.49 0.04 -4.11
CA PHE A 23 -3.92 0.82 -3.02
C PHE A 23 -3.93 2.29 -3.41
N LEU A 24 -4.83 3.07 -2.82
CA LEU A 24 -5.03 4.48 -3.15
C LEU A 24 -4.18 5.40 -2.26
N ILE A 25 -3.68 6.47 -2.85
CA ILE A 25 -3.10 7.62 -2.16
C ILE A 25 -4.24 8.59 -1.88
N ALA A 26 -4.43 8.99 -0.61
CA ALA A 26 -5.59 9.77 -0.22
C ALA A 26 -5.65 11.16 -0.87
N ASP A 27 -4.50 11.85 -1.00
CA ASP A 27 -4.42 13.16 -1.67
C ASP A 27 -4.96 13.14 -3.11
N GLN A 28 -4.91 12.00 -3.79
CA GLN A 28 -5.46 11.87 -5.14
C GLN A 28 -6.99 11.97 -5.17
N LEU A 29 -7.63 11.76 -4.02
CA LEU A 29 -9.08 11.91 -3.89
C LEU A 29 -9.54 13.38 -3.78
N GLU A 30 -8.63 14.33 -3.65
CA GLU A 30 -8.94 15.76 -3.75
C GLU A 30 -9.25 16.17 -5.19
N ASP A 31 -8.70 15.46 -6.17
CA ASP A 31 -8.97 15.67 -7.59
C ASP A 31 -10.35 15.13 -7.98
N GLY A 32 -11.24 16.02 -8.39
CA GLY A 32 -12.61 15.66 -8.78
C GLY A 32 -12.67 14.72 -9.99
N GLY A 33 -11.73 14.84 -10.93
CA GLY A 33 -11.62 13.96 -12.09
C GLY A 33 -11.21 12.54 -11.68
N MET A 34 -10.26 12.42 -10.74
CA MET A 34 -9.84 11.14 -10.18
C MET A 34 -11.00 10.45 -9.43
N ARG A 35 -11.70 11.19 -8.58
CA ARG A 35 -12.87 10.67 -7.87
C ARG A 35 -13.94 10.15 -8.84
N ALA A 36 -14.24 10.92 -9.88
CA ALA A 36 -15.23 10.51 -10.89
C ALA A 36 -14.79 9.25 -11.64
N ALA A 37 -13.54 9.17 -12.07
CA ALA A 37 -12.99 8.01 -12.77
C ALA A 37 -12.98 6.75 -11.88
N LEU A 38 -12.64 6.89 -10.59
CA LEU A 38 -12.70 5.77 -9.65
C LEU A 38 -14.14 5.30 -9.39
N ARG A 39 -15.09 6.20 -9.25
CA ARG A 39 -16.51 5.83 -9.10
C ARG A 39 -17.03 5.07 -10.33
N LEU A 40 -16.73 5.56 -11.51
CA LEU A 40 -17.09 4.86 -12.75
C LEU A 40 -16.45 3.46 -12.81
N LEU A 41 -15.19 3.32 -12.39
CA LEU A 41 -14.53 2.02 -12.31
C LEU A 41 -15.25 1.09 -11.32
N PHE A 42 -15.69 1.60 -10.17
CA PHE A 42 -16.44 0.83 -9.18
C PHE A 42 -17.77 0.35 -9.72
N GLU A 43 -18.55 1.24 -10.33
CA GLU A 43 -19.84 0.92 -10.96
C GLU A 43 -19.69 -0.15 -12.05
N ARG A 44 -18.69 0.01 -12.93
CA ARG A 44 -18.41 -0.95 -14.00
C ARG A 44 -17.99 -2.32 -13.44
N SER A 45 -17.17 -2.34 -12.38
CA SER A 45 -16.73 -3.59 -11.74
C SER A 45 -17.90 -4.32 -11.06
N ASP A 46 -18.83 -3.59 -10.43
CA ASP A 46 -20.04 -4.18 -9.85
C ASP A 46 -20.93 -4.78 -10.93
N ALA A 47 -21.19 -4.04 -11.98
CA ALA A 47 -22.02 -4.50 -13.10
C ALA A 47 -21.44 -5.77 -13.77
N ALA A 48 -20.11 -5.90 -13.78
CA ALA A 48 -19.41 -7.06 -14.34
C ALA A 48 -19.19 -8.21 -13.32
N GLY A 49 -19.58 -8.03 -12.05
CA GLY A 49 -19.32 -9.03 -10.99
C GLY A 49 -17.85 -9.19 -10.63
N VAL A 50 -17.00 -8.21 -10.95
CA VAL A 50 -15.57 -8.27 -10.67
C VAL A 50 -15.29 -7.76 -9.25
N GLY A 51 -14.61 -8.57 -8.44
CA GLY A 51 -14.22 -8.21 -7.09
C GLY A 51 -13.13 -7.14 -7.07
N LEU A 52 -13.50 -5.89 -6.74
CA LEU A 52 -12.57 -4.77 -6.60
C LEU A 52 -12.53 -4.28 -5.15
N THR A 53 -11.37 -4.41 -4.53
CA THR A 53 -11.09 -3.98 -3.16
C THR A 53 -10.25 -2.70 -3.18
N VAL A 54 -10.44 -1.85 -2.18
CA VAL A 54 -9.66 -0.61 -2.00
C VAL A 54 -8.90 -0.66 -0.68
N ALA A 55 -7.64 -0.22 -0.70
CA ALA A 55 -6.76 -0.22 0.45
C ALA A 55 -5.88 1.05 0.45
N CYS A 56 -5.13 1.27 1.53
CA CYS A 56 -4.37 2.49 1.77
C CYS A 56 -2.95 2.43 1.19
N HIS A 57 -2.54 3.48 0.46
CA HIS A 57 -1.16 3.71 0.00
C HIS A 57 -0.53 4.97 0.63
N GLY A 58 -1.06 5.39 1.78
CA GLY A 58 -0.67 6.61 2.48
C GLY A 58 -1.51 7.83 2.09
N LEU A 59 -1.28 8.93 2.82
CA LEU A 59 -1.90 10.23 2.55
C LEU A 59 -1.35 10.81 1.26
N SER A 60 -0.03 10.97 1.22
CA SER A 60 0.74 11.33 0.03
C SER A 60 1.71 10.21 -0.32
N HIS A 61 2.40 10.30 -1.47
CA HIS A 61 3.41 9.30 -1.86
C HIS A 61 4.74 9.47 -1.10
N ARG A 62 4.67 9.74 0.21
CA ARG A 62 5.85 9.94 1.06
C ARG A 62 6.47 8.61 1.46
N CYS A 63 7.77 8.45 1.18
CA CYS A 63 8.57 7.28 1.55
C CYS A 63 9.09 7.41 2.99
N TRP A 64 8.27 7.10 3.99
CA TRP A 64 8.55 7.38 5.41
C TRP A 64 9.84 6.74 5.92
N SER A 65 10.15 5.50 5.53
CA SER A 65 11.38 4.84 5.99
C SER A 65 12.66 5.32 5.32
N ALA A 66 12.56 6.24 4.35
CA ALA A 66 13.72 6.91 3.76
C ALA A 66 14.27 8.05 4.63
N TRP A 67 13.54 8.45 5.65
CA TRP A 67 13.86 9.56 6.56
C TRP A 67 14.08 9.06 7.99
N GLU A 68 14.50 9.94 8.89
CA GLU A 68 14.54 9.62 10.33
C GLU A 68 13.13 9.22 10.79
N PRO A 69 13.02 8.25 11.72
CA PRO A 69 11.73 7.81 12.23
C PRO A 69 10.92 8.96 12.84
N ASP A 70 9.69 9.09 12.37
CA ASP A 70 8.69 10.02 12.89
C ASP A 70 7.37 9.26 13.09
N PRO A 71 7.25 8.49 14.20
CA PRO A 71 6.07 7.67 14.46
C PRO A 71 4.78 8.48 14.54
N ARG A 72 4.84 9.66 15.18
CA ARG A 72 3.67 10.53 15.36
C ARG A 72 3.19 11.07 14.00
N GLY A 73 4.08 11.68 13.23
CA GLY A 73 3.69 12.21 11.92
C GLY A 73 3.22 11.11 10.95
N PHE A 74 3.77 9.90 11.05
CA PHE A 74 3.30 8.76 10.29
C PHE A 74 1.90 8.34 10.71
N ARG A 75 1.61 8.23 12.01
CA ARG A 75 0.29 7.89 12.55
C ARG A 75 -0.76 8.91 12.14
N ASP A 76 -0.48 10.21 12.32
CA ASP A 76 -1.39 11.29 11.95
C ASP A 76 -1.74 11.22 10.45
N SER A 77 -0.73 11.00 9.60
CA SER A 77 -0.89 10.80 8.15
C SER A 77 -1.69 9.55 7.80
N LEU A 78 -1.52 8.44 8.56
CA LEU A 78 -2.30 7.21 8.36
C LEU A 78 -3.77 7.38 8.72
N ALA A 79 -4.04 8.05 9.85
CA ALA A 79 -5.41 8.29 10.31
C ALA A 79 -6.19 9.11 9.29
N GLU A 80 -5.59 10.18 8.77
CA GLU A 80 -6.18 11.02 7.73
C GLU A 80 -6.41 10.24 6.42
N ALA A 81 -5.40 9.51 5.96
CA ALA A 81 -5.50 8.70 4.75
C ALA A 81 -6.58 7.62 4.86
N LYS A 82 -6.61 6.91 5.99
CA LYS A 82 -7.60 5.87 6.27
C LYS A 82 -9.02 6.45 6.24
N HIS A 83 -9.23 7.59 6.90
CA HIS A 83 -10.53 8.25 6.93
C HIS A 83 -10.99 8.62 5.52
N ALA A 84 -10.17 9.36 4.76
CA ALA A 84 -10.51 9.79 3.41
C ALA A 84 -10.80 8.63 2.46
N ILE A 85 -9.97 7.56 2.51
CA ILE A 85 -10.12 6.40 1.64
C ILE A 85 -11.32 5.56 2.03
N SER A 86 -11.55 5.33 3.34
CA SER A 86 -12.69 4.52 3.81
C SER A 86 -14.03 5.19 3.49
N ASP A 87 -14.13 6.50 3.68
CA ASP A 87 -15.33 7.27 3.35
C ASP A 87 -15.62 7.25 1.86
N PHE A 88 -14.58 7.35 1.03
CA PHE A 88 -14.74 7.33 -0.42
C PHE A 88 -15.12 5.94 -0.94
N ALA A 89 -14.44 4.88 -0.45
CA ALA A 89 -14.57 3.54 -0.98
C ALA A 89 -15.71 2.71 -0.36
N GLY A 90 -16.22 3.13 0.82
CA GLY A 90 -17.31 2.45 1.52
C GLY A 90 -17.02 0.97 1.77
N HIS A 91 -17.96 0.11 1.40
CA HIS A 91 -17.87 -1.35 1.62
C HIS A 91 -16.68 -2.04 0.92
N ARG A 92 -16.05 -1.38 -0.05
CA ARG A 92 -14.85 -1.88 -0.77
C ARG A 92 -13.58 -1.71 0.04
N TYR A 93 -13.57 -0.81 1.02
CA TYR A 93 -12.40 -0.55 1.83
C TYR A 93 -12.02 -1.78 2.66
N ARG A 94 -10.70 -2.01 2.72
CA ARG A 94 -10.10 -2.97 3.65
C ARG A 94 -8.94 -2.28 4.37
N PRO A 95 -8.75 -2.54 5.68
CA PRO A 95 -7.67 -1.97 6.47
C PRO A 95 -6.33 -2.63 6.11
N TRP A 96 -5.96 -2.52 4.86
CA TRP A 96 -4.70 -3.02 4.31
C TRP A 96 -3.83 -1.85 3.89
N PHE A 97 -2.55 -2.02 4.08
CA PHE A 97 -1.57 -0.98 3.78
C PHE A 97 -0.53 -1.47 2.77
N ARG A 98 -0.06 -0.54 1.95
CA ARG A 98 1.14 -0.70 1.14
C ARG A 98 1.92 0.60 1.20
N ALA A 99 3.18 0.53 1.65
CA ALA A 99 4.03 1.70 1.72
C ALA A 99 4.39 2.23 0.32
N PRO A 100 4.38 3.56 0.10
CA PRO A 100 4.86 4.18 -1.11
C PRO A 100 6.23 3.67 -1.51
N ALA A 101 6.37 3.24 -2.76
CA ALA A 101 7.58 2.64 -3.33
C ALA A 101 8.18 1.47 -2.51
N GLY A 102 7.42 0.85 -1.58
CA GLY A 102 7.89 -0.22 -0.71
C GLY A 102 8.83 0.24 0.42
N TYR A 103 8.78 1.52 0.80
CA TYR A 103 9.56 2.08 1.90
C TYR A 103 8.88 1.79 3.24
N VAL A 104 9.15 0.62 3.80
CA VAL A 104 8.62 0.15 5.09
C VAL A 104 9.76 -0.18 6.06
N ALA A 105 9.61 0.16 7.34
CA ALA A 105 10.58 -0.10 8.39
C ALA A 105 9.89 -0.73 9.62
N PRO A 106 10.64 -1.46 10.48
CA PRO A 106 10.06 -2.13 11.65
C PRO A 106 9.26 -1.23 12.58
N TRP A 107 9.71 0.03 12.78
CA TRP A 107 9.04 0.99 13.65
C TRP A 107 7.63 1.38 13.16
N MET A 108 7.33 1.17 11.87
CA MET A 108 6.02 1.51 11.30
C MET A 108 4.93 0.50 11.70
N ALA A 109 5.31 -0.72 12.13
CA ALA A 109 4.36 -1.77 12.46
C ALA A 109 3.42 -1.40 13.61
N ALA A 110 3.96 -0.85 14.70
CA ALA A 110 3.17 -0.43 15.86
C ALA A 110 2.15 0.68 15.49
N GLU A 111 2.55 1.60 14.60
CA GLU A 111 1.67 2.68 14.16
C GLU A 111 0.54 2.16 13.25
N LEU A 112 0.87 1.21 12.37
CA LEU A 112 -0.13 0.53 11.53
C LEU A 112 -1.15 -0.24 12.37
N ALA A 113 -0.68 -0.96 13.40
CA ALA A 113 -1.55 -1.70 14.31
C ALA A 113 -2.44 -0.75 15.13
N ALA A 114 -1.87 0.34 15.65
CA ALA A 114 -2.61 1.36 16.41
C ALA A 114 -3.74 1.98 15.57
N GLU A 115 -3.54 2.13 14.26
CA GLU A 115 -4.55 2.60 13.31
C GLU A 115 -5.47 1.48 12.81
N GLY A 116 -5.32 0.24 13.30
CA GLY A 116 -6.19 -0.90 12.99
C GLY A 116 -5.97 -1.50 11.60
N PHE A 117 -4.79 -1.32 11.02
CA PHE A 117 -4.43 -2.05 9.80
C PHE A 117 -4.15 -3.52 10.11
N ALA A 118 -4.74 -4.41 9.32
CA ALA A 118 -4.66 -5.86 9.51
C ALA A 118 -3.68 -6.56 8.55
N LEU A 119 -3.30 -5.89 7.45
CA LEU A 119 -2.41 -6.45 6.46
C LEU A 119 -1.46 -5.37 5.91
N ASP A 120 -0.18 -5.72 5.80
CA ASP A 120 0.81 -4.96 5.03
C ASP A 120 1.22 -5.73 3.76
N SER A 121 1.42 -5.01 2.67
CA SER A 121 1.92 -5.56 1.40
C SER A 121 3.04 -4.70 0.82
N SER A 122 3.97 -4.29 1.67
CA SER A 122 5.05 -3.37 1.29
C SER A 122 6.33 -4.07 0.90
N ILE A 123 6.60 -5.27 1.43
CA ILE A 123 7.88 -5.95 1.20
C ILE A 123 7.99 -6.38 -0.27
N ASN A 124 8.98 -5.80 -0.95
CA ASN A 124 9.45 -6.29 -2.24
C ASN A 124 10.73 -7.10 -2.01
N PRO A 125 10.71 -8.43 -2.20
CA PRO A 125 11.82 -9.33 -1.82
C PRO A 125 13.05 -9.23 -2.72
N THR A 126 13.10 -8.30 -3.67
CA THR A 126 14.27 -8.15 -4.55
C THR A 126 15.50 -7.65 -3.79
N PRO A 127 16.68 -8.17 -4.07
CA PRO A 127 17.92 -7.80 -3.38
C PRO A 127 18.25 -6.30 -3.45
N PHE A 128 17.91 -5.66 -4.57
CA PHE A 128 18.19 -4.25 -4.84
C PHE A 128 17.38 -3.27 -3.99
N LEU A 129 16.30 -3.74 -3.34
CA LEU A 129 15.39 -2.89 -2.59
C LEU A 129 15.54 -2.99 -1.07
N ARG A 130 16.60 -3.66 -0.59
CA ARG A 130 16.89 -3.82 0.85
C ARG A 130 17.08 -2.49 1.59
N VAL A 131 17.54 -1.47 0.89
CA VAL A 131 17.72 -0.11 1.43
C VAL A 131 16.41 0.53 1.90
N LYS A 132 15.27 0.07 1.39
CA LYS A 132 13.94 0.63 1.68
C LYS A 132 13.41 0.32 3.08
N THR A 133 14.12 -0.50 3.85
CA THR A 133 13.75 -0.85 5.23
C THR A 133 14.33 0.10 6.29
N GLY A 134 14.80 1.28 5.90
CA GLY A 134 15.30 2.32 6.80
C GLY A 134 16.71 2.10 7.36
N ARG A 135 17.39 0.99 7.03
CA ARG A 135 18.70 0.64 7.59
C ARG A 135 19.91 1.09 6.76
N ALA A 136 19.71 1.68 5.60
CA ALA A 136 20.83 1.99 4.68
C ALA A 136 21.69 3.17 5.10
N ARG A 137 21.28 4.00 6.05
CA ARG A 137 21.91 5.31 6.32
C ARG A 137 23.03 5.28 7.35
N ARG A 138 23.20 4.26 8.18
CA ARG A 138 24.23 4.24 9.25
C ARG A 138 24.86 2.86 9.40
N GLY A 139 25.85 2.56 8.57
CA GLY A 139 26.86 1.53 8.89
C GLY A 139 26.39 0.11 9.15
N PHE A 140 25.18 -0.26 8.81
CA PHE A 140 24.75 -1.64 8.90
C PHE A 140 25.34 -2.46 7.76
N PRO A 141 25.87 -3.66 8.05
CA PRO A 141 26.43 -4.49 7.01
C PRO A 141 25.36 -4.77 5.93
N PRO A 142 25.77 -4.84 4.66
CA PRO A 142 24.87 -5.10 3.52
C PRO A 142 24.08 -6.41 3.63
N ARG A 143 24.42 -7.26 4.59
CA ARG A 143 23.78 -8.56 4.87
C ARG A 143 22.66 -8.50 5.92
N SER A 144 22.35 -7.33 6.50
CA SER A 144 21.24 -7.25 7.44
C SER A 144 19.93 -7.47 6.67
N ASN A 145 19.19 -8.51 7.06
CA ASN A 145 17.92 -8.85 6.45
C ASN A 145 16.82 -7.91 6.99
N GLY A 146 16.79 -6.68 6.47
CA GLY A 146 15.84 -5.66 6.89
C GLY A 146 14.38 -6.11 6.74
N TRP A 147 14.07 -6.91 5.71
CA TRP A 147 12.73 -7.45 5.53
C TRP A 147 12.34 -8.49 6.58
N LYS A 148 13.32 -9.28 7.08
CA LYS A 148 13.04 -10.17 8.20
C LYS A 148 12.65 -9.38 9.45
N ALA A 149 13.33 -8.27 9.71
CA ALA A 149 12.98 -7.40 10.84
C ALA A 149 11.61 -6.73 10.68
N VAL A 150 11.25 -6.28 9.47
CA VAL A 150 9.93 -5.75 9.17
C VAL A 150 8.86 -6.82 9.37
N ARG A 151 9.05 -8.01 8.81
CA ARG A 151 8.10 -9.12 8.96
C ARG A 151 7.92 -9.49 10.43
N SER A 152 9.01 -9.65 11.19
CA SER A 152 8.90 -9.94 12.64
C SER A 152 8.17 -8.84 13.41
N ALA A 153 8.35 -7.56 13.04
CA ALA A 153 7.63 -6.47 13.65
C ALA A 153 6.14 -6.50 13.31
N MET A 154 5.77 -6.76 12.06
CA MET A 154 4.38 -6.92 11.64
C MET A 154 3.71 -8.10 12.35
N GLU A 155 4.37 -9.26 12.40
CA GLU A 155 3.89 -10.45 13.11
C GLU A 155 3.68 -10.17 14.61
N HIS A 156 4.61 -9.44 15.25
CA HIS A 156 4.49 -9.05 16.65
C HIS A 156 3.24 -8.21 16.93
N GLU A 157 2.92 -7.32 16.02
CA GLU A 157 1.74 -6.44 16.10
C GLU A 157 0.46 -7.09 15.55
N GLY A 158 0.50 -8.37 15.17
CA GLY A 158 -0.65 -9.09 14.62
C GLY A 158 -1.03 -8.72 13.20
N ILE A 159 -0.14 -8.04 12.46
CA ILE A 159 -0.35 -7.65 11.07
C ILE A 159 0.14 -8.76 10.13
N VAL A 160 -0.70 -9.15 9.18
CA VAL A 160 -0.33 -10.12 8.15
C VAL A 160 0.55 -9.43 7.09
N GLU A 161 1.81 -9.85 6.99
CA GLU A 161 2.71 -9.39 5.93
C GLU A 161 2.56 -10.25 4.66
N ARG A 162 2.17 -9.62 3.56
CA ARG A 162 2.07 -10.21 2.23
C ARG A 162 3.07 -9.59 1.29
N ALA A 163 4.28 -10.13 1.26
CA ALA A 163 5.31 -9.70 0.33
C ALA A 163 4.84 -9.82 -1.14
N TRP A 164 5.40 -8.98 -2.00
CA TRP A 164 5.16 -9.08 -3.44
C TRP A 164 5.63 -10.44 -3.95
N THR A 165 4.81 -11.07 -4.79
CA THR A 165 5.21 -12.28 -5.49
C THR A 165 6.04 -11.88 -6.69
N THR A 166 7.29 -12.32 -6.72
CA THR A 166 8.19 -12.14 -7.89
C THR A 166 8.29 -13.46 -8.62
N VAL A 167 7.94 -13.47 -9.90
CA VAL A 167 8.12 -14.64 -10.77
C VAL A 167 9.34 -14.36 -11.65
N GLY A 168 10.41 -15.12 -11.44
CA GLY A 168 11.66 -14.95 -12.19
C GLY A 168 12.55 -13.82 -11.69
N TRP A 169 13.71 -13.64 -12.34
CA TRP A 169 14.70 -12.59 -12.11
C TRP A 169 14.26 -11.28 -12.77
N PRO A 170 14.59 -10.15 -12.17
CA PRO A 170 13.89 -9.56 -11.03
C PRO A 170 12.61 -8.90 -11.51
N ALA A 171 11.59 -8.84 -10.68
CA ALA A 171 10.51 -7.89 -10.91
C ALA A 171 11.14 -6.48 -10.85
N LEU A 172 11.34 -5.88 -12.00
CA LEU A 172 11.74 -4.49 -12.17
C LEU A 172 10.57 -3.57 -11.81
#